data_f79734ab56057533fe610119e8bcaab8
#
_entry.id   f79734ab56057533fe610119e8bcaab8
#
_cell.length_a   1.000
_cell.length_b   1.000
_cell.length_c   1.000
_cell.angle_alpha   90.00
_cell.angle_beta   90.00
_cell.angle_gamma   90.00
#
_symmetry.space_group_name_H-M   'P 1'
#
loop_
_entity.id
_entity.type
_entity.pdbx_description
1 polymer ?
#
loop_
_entity_poly.entity_id
_entity_poly.type
_entity_poly.pdbx_seq_one_letter_code
_entity_poly.pdbx_strand_id
1 'polypeptide(L)'
;MHKDENAIMDIKDYNEDVQEMFLRFLISDPSLFSRCQNIVEPEFFNRKFRPSVELLQNHSTEFNSIPTLVQIQAVGGIDLLPIENITPDHHNWFLREFETFCRHKALEAAIIESTDLLENKDYGTVEEKIKKAVQTGLVKDLGLDYFENPKERLEWIKQQAGATSSGWKGVDQKLYGGMNRGEINIFAAPSGGGKSLFLQNL
;
A
#
# COMPACT_ATOMS: atom_id res chain seq x y z
N MET A 1 -21.88 -34.04 -7.55
CA MET A 1 -22.55 -32.77 -7.86
C MET A 1 -22.20 -31.83 -6.69
N HIS A 2 -20.94 -31.33 -6.66
CA HIS A 2 -20.51 -30.30 -5.71
C HIS A 2 -20.90 -28.95 -6.33
N LYS A 3 -21.85 -28.29 -5.69
CA LYS A 3 -22.16 -26.90 -5.99
C LYS A 3 -21.03 -26.03 -5.44
N ASP A 4 -20.49 -25.22 -6.31
CA ASP A 4 -19.53 -24.17 -5.99
C ASP A 4 -20.11 -23.21 -4.93
N GLU A 5 -19.67 -23.38 -3.68
CA GLU A 5 -19.97 -22.48 -2.57
C GLU A 5 -19.06 -21.22 -2.55
N ASN A 6 -18.38 -20.93 -3.62
CA ASN A 6 -17.66 -19.67 -3.82
C ASN A 6 -18.50 -18.68 -4.63
N ALA A 7 -19.73 -18.42 -4.22
CA ALA A 7 -20.41 -17.21 -4.64
C ALA A 7 -19.69 -16.03 -3.98
N ILE A 8 -18.69 -15.49 -4.67
CA ILE A 8 -18.09 -14.18 -4.38
C ILE A 8 -19.27 -13.21 -4.34
N MET A 9 -19.59 -12.72 -3.16
CA MET A 9 -20.64 -11.72 -2.96
C MET A 9 -20.14 -10.43 -3.64
N ASP A 10 -20.62 -10.20 -4.86
CA ASP A 10 -20.35 -8.97 -5.61
C ASP A 10 -21.10 -7.85 -4.90
N ILE A 11 -20.38 -6.95 -4.26
CA ILE A 11 -20.97 -5.80 -3.58
C ILE A 11 -21.41 -4.82 -4.67
N LYS A 12 -22.70 -4.78 -4.95
CA LYS A 12 -23.28 -3.90 -5.99
C LYS A 12 -23.40 -2.47 -5.55
N ASP A 13 -23.65 -2.25 -4.25
CA ASP A 13 -23.91 -0.93 -3.66
C ASP A 13 -23.11 -0.76 -2.37
N TYR A 14 -22.37 0.33 -2.27
CA TYR A 14 -21.63 0.69 -1.05
C TYR A 14 -22.53 1.46 -0.08
N ASN A 15 -23.64 0.81 0.33
CA ASN A 15 -24.59 1.35 1.32
C ASN A 15 -23.99 1.46 2.71
N GLU A 16 -24.78 1.93 3.68
CA GLU A 16 -24.34 2.12 5.05
C GLU A 16 -23.90 0.82 5.72
N ASP A 17 -24.58 -0.29 5.46
CA ASP A 17 -24.28 -1.59 6.09
C ASP A 17 -22.92 -2.12 5.62
N VAL A 18 -22.60 -1.93 4.32
CA VAL A 18 -21.30 -2.29 3.75
C VAL A 18 -20.18 -1.42 4.31
N GLN A 19 -20.41 -0.12 4.46
CA GLN A 19 -19.43 0.80 5.04
C GLN A 19 -19.20 0.50 6.53
N GLU A 20 -20.27 0.18 7.28
CA GLU A 20 -20.16 -0.27 8.67
C GLU A 20 -19.34 -1.56 8.77
N MET A 21 -19.61 -2.53 7.90
CA MET A 21 -18.84 -3.77 7.83
C MET A 21 -17.36 -3.49 7.54
N PHE A 22 -17.03 -2.62 6.59
CA PHE A 22 -15.64 -2.23 6.33
C PHE A 22 -14.98 -1.60 7.56
N LEU A 23 -15.68 -0.70 8.24
CA LEU A 23 -15.16 -0.09 9.45
C LEU A 23 -14.93 -1.12 10.57
N ARG A 24 -15.83 -2.09 10.72
CA ARG A 24 -15.68 -3.21 11.67
C ARG A 24 -14.43 -4.05 11.35
N PHE A 25 -14.12 -4.33 10.08
CA PHE A 25 -12.87 -5.00 9.70
C PHE A 25 -11.64 -4.18 10.08
N LEU A 26 -11.63 -2.89 9.78
CA LEU A 26 -10.50 -1.98 10.06
C LEU A 26 -10.20 -1.88 11.57
N ILE A 27 -11.22 -1.92 12.43
CA ILE A 27 -11.06 -1.83 13.89
C ILE A 27 -10.78 -3.18 14.56
N SER A 28 -11.11 -4.30 13.88
CA SER A 28 -10.93 -5.64 14.44
C SER A 28 -9.52 -6.17 14.24
N ASP A 29 -8.83 -5.70 13.21
CA ASP A 29 -7.48 -6.17 12.87
C ASP A 29 -6.54 -5.01 12.49
N PRO A 30 -5.57 -4.67 13.39
CA PRO A 30 -4.59 -3.62 13.13
C PRO A 30 -3.78 -3.85 11.86
N SER A 31 -3.56 -5.11 11.44
CA SER A 31 -2.81 -5.44 10.24
C SER A 31 -3.57 -5.05 8.97
N LEU A 32 -4.89 -5.24 8.95
CA LEU A 32 -5.76 -4.78 7.87
C LEU A 32 -5.74 -3.26 7.74
N PHE A 33 -5.88 -2.55 8.87
CA PHE A 33 -5.83 -1.10 8.86
C PHE A 33 -4.48 -0.59 8.34
N SER A 34 -3.37 -1.14 8.82
CA SER A 34 -2.02 -0.77 8.37
C SER A 34 -1.83 -0.94 6.85
N ARG A 35 -2.43 -1.97 6.25
CA ARG A 35 -2.38 -2.20 4.81
C ARG A 35 -3.26 -1.24 4.00
N CYS A 36 -4.29 -0.69 4.61
CA CYS A 36 -5.27 0.18 3.96
C CYS A 36 -5.06 1.66 4.27
N GLN A 37 -4.22 2.02 5.24
CA GLN A 37 -4.09 3.40 5.76
C GLN A 37 -3.81 4.45 4.67
N ASN A 38 -3.19 4.06 3.56
CA ASN A 38 -2.88 4.95 2.44
C ASN A 38 -4.08 5.28 1.54
N ILE A 39 -5.19 4.55 1.67
CA ILE A 39 -6.41 4.74 0.87
C ILE A 39 -7.65 4.99 1.72
N VAL A 40 -7.54 4.90 3.04
CA VAL A 40 -8.62 5.24 3.97
C VAL A 40 -8.77 6.76 4.00
N GLU A 41 -9.89 7.27 3.55
CA GLU A 41 -10.22 8.70 3.60
C GLU A 41 -11.61 8.87 4.25
N PRO A 42 -11.76 9.74 5.27
CA PRO A 42 -13.04 9.95 5.94
C PRO A 42 -14.16 10.36 4.99
N GLU A 43 -13.82 11.13 3.95
CA GLU A 43 -14.75 11.64 2.95
C GLU A 43 -15.42 10.54 2.12
N PHE A 44 -14.79 9.36 2.01
CA PHE A 44 -15.35 8.21 1.29
C PHE A 44 -16.52 7.57 2.04
N PHE A 45 -16.61 7.82 3.33
CA PHE A 45 -17.64 7.24 4.19
C PHE A 45 -18.84 8.20 4.39
N ASN A 46 -19.99 7.62 4.71
CA ASN A 46 -21.16 8.38 5.11
C ASN A 46 -20.87 9.24 6.34
N ARG A 47 -21.53 10.37 6.45
CA ARG A 47 -21.29 11.37 7.51
C ARG A 47 -21.24 10.78 8.92
N LYS A 48 -22.06 9.75 9.18
CA LYS A 48 -22.10 9.11 10.52
C LYS A 48 -20.81 8.36 10.86
N PHE A 49 -20.06 7.87 9.86
CA PHE A 49 -18.84 7.10 10.07
C PHE A 49 -17.57 7.95 10.07
N ARG A 50 -17.62 9.14 9.47
CA ARG A 50 -16.45 10.01 9.30
C ARG A 50 -15.68 10.29 10.59
N PRO A 51 -16.32 10.64 11.73
CA PRO A 51 -15.59 10.89 12.97
C PRO A 51 -14.80 9.66 13.46
N SER A 52 -15.35 8.46 13.24
CA SER A 52 -14.67 7.21 13.60
C SER A 52 -13.46 6.93 12.69
N VAL A 53 -13.57 7.23 11.40
CA VAL A 53 -12.47 7.06 10.44
C VAL A 53 -11.38 8.10 10.68
N GLU A 54 -11.72 9.36 10.95
CA GLU A 54 -10.77 10.41 11.35
C GLU A 54 -10.02 10.03 12.63
N LEU A 55 -10.74 9.50 13.62
CA LEU A 55 -10.09 9.02 14.84
C LEU A 55 -9.11 7.88 14.57
N LEU A 56 -9.48 6.92 13.70
CA LEU A 56 -8.60 5.83 13.29
C LEU A 56 -7.30 6.34 12.67
N GLN A 57 -7.39 7.27 11.72
CA GLN A 57 -6.23 7.86 11.05
C GLN A 57 -5.33 8.65 12.02
N ASN A 58 -5.93 9.57 12.79
CA ASN A 58 -5.20 10.42 13.72
C ASN A 58 -4.51 9.61 14.80
N HIS A 59 -5.23 8.65 15.40
CA HIS A 59 -4.69 7.79 16.44
C HIS A 59 -3.56 6.89 15.92
N SER A 60 -3.71 6.36 14.72
CA SER A 60 -2.66 5.56 14.08
C SER A 60 -1.41 6.39 13.79
N THR A 61 -1.58 7.62 13.33
CA THR A 61 -0.45 8.52 13.03
C THR A 61 0.29 8.95 14.30
N GLU A 62 -0.44 9.22 15.39
CA GLU A 62 0.12 9.72 16.64
C GLU A 62 0.72 8.60 17.50
N PHE A 63 0.01 7.47 17.62
CA PHE A 63 0.35 6.39 18.56
C PHE A 63 0.81 5.09 17.88
N ASN A 64 0.84 5.04 16.55
CA ASN A 64 1.15 3.83 15.76
C ASN A 64 0.32 2.60 16.20
N SER A 65 -0.94 2.85 16.57
CA SER A 65 -1.90 1.84 17.03
C SER A 65 -3.32 2.26 16.65
N ILE A 66 -4.24 1.31 16.60
CA ILE A 66 -5.66 1.63 16.40
C ILE A 66 -6.31 2.02 17.74
N PRO A 67 -7.32 2.92 17.72
CA PRO A 67 -8.07 3.28 18.93
C PRO A 67 -8.91 2.10 19.43
N THR A 68 -9.21 2.14 20.72
CA THR A 68 -10.11 1.14 21.35
C THR A 68 -11.56 1.36 20.92
N LEU A 69 -12.37 0.32 20.97
CA LEU A 69 -13.82 0.41 20.68
C LEU A 69 -14.52 1.48 21.51
N VAL A 70 -14.14 1.62 22.79
CA VAL A 70 -14.68 2.65 23.67
C VAL A 70 -14.38 4.06 23.17
N GLN A 71 -13.17 4.28 22.65
CA GLN A 71 -12.79 5.58 22.07
C GLN A 71 -13.57 5.84 20.76
N ILE A 72 -13.73 4.83 19.91
CA ILE A 72 -14.51 4.94 18.68
C ILE A 72 -15.97 5.25 18.97
N GLN A 73 -16.57 4.58 19.93
CA GLN A 73 -17.93 4.83 20.36
C GLN A 73 -18.11 6.22 20.98
N ALA A 74 -17.16 6.66 21.80
CA ALA A 74 -17.21 7.98 22.43
C ALA A 74 -17.13 9.13 21.43
N VAL A 75 -16.32 9.00 20.38
CA VAL A 75 -16.09 10.04 19.35
C VAL A 75 -17.09 9.92 18.20
N GLY A 76 -17.30 8.71 17.70
CA GLY A 76 -18.16 8.46 16.54
C GLY A 76 -19.64 8.34 16.88
N GLY A 77 -19.98 8.11 18.16
CA GLY A 77 -21.36 7.86 18.59
C GLY A 77 -21.97 6.58 18.01
N ILE A 78 -21.14 5.67 17.51
CA ILE A 78 -21.55 4.44 16.83
C ILE A 78 -21.13 3.24 17.69
N ASP A 79 -22.03 2.33 17.92
CA ASP A 79 -21.73 1.07 18.61
C ASP A 79 -21.30 0.02 17.58
N LEU A 80 -19.99 -0.13 17.41
CA LEU A 80 -19.41 -1.07 16.46
C LEU A 80 -18.96 -2.33 17.20
N LEU A 81 -19.49 -3.47 16.78
CA LEU A 81 -19.05 -4.76 17.27
C LEU A 81 -17.85 -5.27 16.44
N PRO A 82 -16.78 -5.71 17.08
CA PRO A 82 -15.64 -6.28 16.35
C PRO A 82 -16.05 -7.57 15.64
N ILE A 83 -15.35 -7.90 14.59
CA ILE A 83 -15.49 -9.18 13.89
C ILE A 83 -14.56 -10.18 14.56
N GLU A 84 -15.13 -11.27 15.08
CA GLU A 84 -14.36 -12.37 15.64
C GLU A 84 -13.94 -13.36 14.54
N ASN A 85 -12.82 -14.06 14.77
CA ASN A 85 -12.32 -15.14 13.89
C ASN A 85 -12.12 -14.73 12.42
N ILE A 86 -11.41 -13.62 12.20
CA ILE A 86 -11.02 -13.20 10.85
C ILE A 86 -10.02 -14.20 10.29
N THR A 87 -10.35 -14.82 9.16
CA THR A 87 -9.50 -15.79 8.45
C THR A 87 -8.68 -15.10 7.35
N PRO A 88 -7.60 -15.75 6.82
CA PRO A 88 -6.86 -15.22 5.68
C PRO A 88 -7.72 -14.95 4.45
N ASP A 89 -8.77 -15.75 4.22
CA ASP A 89 -9.70 -15.54 3.11
C ASP A 89 -10.55 -14.28 3.32
N HIS A 90 -10.95 -14.00 4.57
CA HIS A 90 -11.62 -12.75 4.93
C HIS A 90 -10.71 -11.54 4.69
N HIS A 91 -9.40 -11.64 5.00
CA HIS A 91 -8.42 -10.59 4.70
C HIS A 91 -8.34 -10.29 3.20
N ASN A 92 -8.16 -11.33 2.38
CA ASN A 92 -8.02 -11.19 0.94
C ASN A 92 -9.29 -10.62 0.29
N TRP A 93 -10.45 -11.11 0.74
CA TRP A 93 -11.72 -10.57 0.30
C TRP A 93 -11.88 -9.10 0.68
N PHE A 94 -11.67 -8.76 1.96
CA PHE A 94 -11.79 -7.39 2.46
C PHE A 94 -10.88 -6.43 1.69
N LEU A 95 -9.60 -6.76 1.54
CA LEU A 95 -8.63 -5.88 0.88
C LEU A 95 -9.05 -5.58 -0.57
N ARG A 96 -9.54 -6.58 -1.30
CA ARG A 96 -10.01 -6.40 -2.67
C ARG A 96 -11.26 -5.50 -2.74
N GLU A 97 -12.26 -5.79 -1.92
CA GLU A 97 -13.52 -5.04 -1.92
C GLU A 97 -13.34 -3.63 -1.39
N PHE A 98 -12.52 -3.47 -0.35
CA PHE A 98 -12.22 -2.15 0.22
C PHE A 98 -11.41 -1.28 -0.75
N GLU A 99 -10.43 -1.82 -1.45
CA GLU A 99 -9.71 -1.11 -2.53
C GLU A 99 -10.67 -0.65 -3.62
N THR A 100 -11.60 -1.51 -4.02
CA THR A 100 -12.61 -1.20 -5.03
C THR A 100 -13.54 -0.09 -4.55
N PHE A 101 -13.99 -0.15 -3.30
CA PHE A 101 -14.78 0.89 -2.66
C PHE A 101 -14.06 2.25 -2.65
N CYS A 102 -12.83 2.30 -2.15
CA CYS A 102 -12.05 3.54 -2.08
C CYS A 102 -11.81 4.13 -3.48
N ARG A 103 -11.47 3.29 -4.46
CA ARG A 103 -11.29 3.73 -5.86
C ARG A 103 -12.58 4.28 -6.45
N HIS A 104 -13.71 3.61 -6.19
CA HIS A 104 -15.02 4.09 -6.63
C HIS A 104 -15.34 5.45 -6.04
N LYS A 105 -15.15 5.62 -4.72
CA LYS A 105 -15.41 6.90 -4.03
C LYS A 105 -14.46 8.01 -4.46
N ALA A 106 -13.20 7.70 -4.69
CA ALA A 106 -12.22 8.66 -5.22
C ALA A 106 -12.62 9.17 -6.62
N LEU A 107 -13.06 8.26 -7.50
CA LEU A 107 -13.51 8.60 -8.83
C LEU A 107 -14.82 9.41 -8.79
N GLU A 108 -15.79 9.02 -7.96
CA GLU A 108 -17.04 9.75 -7.76
C GLU A 108 -16.76 11.19 -7.32
N ALA A 109 -15.90 11.38 -6.31
CA ALA A 109 -15.49 12.70 -5.84
C ALA A 109 -14.78 13.51 -6.95
N ALA A 110 -13.83 12.89 -7.66
CA ALA A 110 -13.10 13.56 -8.74
C ALA A 110 -14.01 14.00 -9.89
N ILE A 111 -15.03 13.21 -10.25
CA ILE A 111 -15.99 13.56 -11.29
C ILE A 111 -16.86 14.75 -10.84
N ILE A 112 -17.37 14.70 -9.59
CA ILE A 112 -18.21 15.79 -9.05
C ILE A 112 -17.42 17.11 -9.01
N GLU A 113 -16.19 17.08 -8.45
CA GLU A 113 -15.33 18.26 -8.39
C GLU A 113 -14.88 18.77 -9.75
N SER A 114 -14.79 17.88 -10.73
CA SER A 114 -14.42 18.26 -12.10
C SER A 114 -15.51 19.07 -12.82
N THR A 115 -16.74 19.03 -12.36
CA THR A 115 -17.84 19.77 -12.99
C THR A 115 -17.57 21.27 -12.98
N ASP A 116 -17.22 21.82 -11.81
CA ASP A 116 -16.90 23.25 -11.67
C ASP A 116 -15.63 23.65 -12.45
N LEU A 117 -14.64 22.76 -12.51
CA LEU A 117 -13.41 22.99 -13.24
C LEU A 117 -13.62 23.00 -14.76
N LEU A 118 -14.52 22.17 -15.26
CA LEU A 118 -14.91 22.16 -16.68
C LEU A 118 -15.60 23.43 -17.09
N GLU A 119 -16.48 24.02 -16.24
CA GLU A 119 -17.10 25.33 -16.48
C GLU A 119 -16.02 26.42 -16.60
N ASN A 120 -14.96 26.34 -15.81
CA ASN A 120 -13.84 27.27 -15.86
C ASN A 120 -12.80 26.95 -16.96
N LYS A 121 -13.02 25.89 -17.77
CA LYS A 121 -12.10 25.39 -18.82
C LYS A 121 -10.72 25.00 -18.31
N ASP A 122 -10.60 24.60 -17.05
CA ASP A 122 -9.36 24.11 -16.45
C ASP A 122 -9.19 22.60 -16.66
N TYR A 123 -8.91 22.23 -17.90
CA TYR A 123 -8.79 20.82 -18.29
C TYR A 123 -7.55 20.13 -17.67
N GLY A 124 -6.49 20.89 -17.36
CA GLY A 124 -5.28 20.34 -16.76
C GLY A 124 -5.54 19.80 -15.35
N THR A 125 -6.21 20.59 -14.52
CA THR A 125 -6.57 20.15 -13.16
C THR A 125 -7.59 19.00 -13.17
N VAL A 126 -8.50 18.97 -14.15
CA VAL A 126 -9.42 17.83 -14.33
C VAL A 126 -8.65 16.55 -14.62
N GLU A 127 -7.70 16.59 -15.57
CA GLU A 127 -6.88 15.41 -15.91
C GLU A 127 -6.10 14.90 -14.69
N GLU A 128 -5.45 15.79 -13.95
CA GLU A 128 -4.69 15.42 -12.75
C GLU A 128 -5.58 14.77 -11.68
N LYS A 129 -6.75 15.34 -11.41
CA LYS A 129 -7.70 14.79 -10.42
C LYS A 129 -8.19 13.40 -10.80
N ILE A 130 -8.62 13.22 -12.06
CA ILE A 130 -9.07 11.90 -12.55
C ILE A 130 -7.92 10.89 -12.52
N LYS A 131 -6.73 11.28 -12.96
CA LYS A 131 -5.55 10.42 -12.91
C LYS A 131 -5.21 9.98 -11.49
N LYS A 132 -5.23 10.91 -10.52
CA LYS A 132 -5.01 10.59 -9.10
C LYS A 132 -6.08 9.62 -8.58
N ALA A 133 -7.34 9.85 -8.89
CA ALA A 133 -8.44 8.99 -8.46
C ALA A 133 -8.33 7.56 -9.05
N VAL A 134 -7.97 7.42 -10.33
CA VAL A 134 -7.72 6.11 -10.96
C VAL A 134 -6.56 5.37 -10.30
N GLN A 135 -5.54 6.09 -9.84
CA GLN A 135 -4.37 5.51 -9.16
C GLN A 135 -4.64 5.16 -7.69
N THR A 136 -5.80 5.52 -7.13
CA THR A 136 -6.17 5.13 -5.78
C THR A 136 -6.19 3.61 -5.67
N GLY A 137 -5.38 3.06 -4.80
CA GLY A 137 -5.27 1.63 -4.61
C GLY A 137 -4.32 1.27 -3.47
N LEU A 138 -4.40 0.03 -3.03
CA LEU A 138 -3.49 -0.49 -2.03
C LEU A 138 -2.05 -0.46 -2.57
N VAL A 139 -1.14 -0.07 -1.71
CA VAL A 139 0.29 -0.25 -2.00
C VAL A 139 0.53 -1.75 -2.06
N LYS A 140 0.75 -2.28 -3.27
CA LYS A 140 0.96 -3.71 -3.48
C LYS A 140 2.28 -4.20 -2.91
N ASP A 141 3.23 -3.27 -2.74
CA ASP A 141 4.55 -3.56 -2.22
C ASP A 141 4.73 -2.86 -0.86
N LEU A 142 4.20 -3.48 0.20
CA LEU A 142 4.42 -3.07 1.59
C LEU A 142 5.82 -3.46 2.09
N GLY A 143 6.70 -3.86 1.18
CA GLY A 143 7.95 -4.51 1.51
C GLY A 143 7.77 -6.02 1.70
N LEU A 144 8.89 -6.71 1.74
CA LEU A 144 8.92 -8.15 1.99
C LEU A 144 9.00 -8.39 3.49
N ASP A 145 8.09 -9.18 4.03
CA ASP A 145 8.26 -9.68 5.40
C ASP A 145 9.59 -10.45 5.46
N TYR A 146 10.46 -9.99 6.36
CA TYR A 146 11.81 -10.54 6.45
C TYR A 146 11.81 -12.06 6.74
N PHE A 147 10.82 -12.56 7.45
CA PHE A 147 10.67 -13.94 7.86
C PHE A 147 9.78 -14.78 6.93
N GLU A 148 8.96 -14.14 6.09
CA GLU A 148 8.19 -14.83 5.05
C GLU A 148 9.09 -15.17 3.84
N ASN A 149 9.03 -16.42 3.40
CA ASN A 149 9.66 -16.92 2.18
C ASN A 149 11.17 -16.55 2.00
N PRO A 150 12.05 -16.85 2.96
CA PRO A 150 13.46 -16.47 2.88
C PRO A 150 14.19 -17.03 1.65
N LYS A 151 13.73 -18.16 1.09
CA LYS A 151 14.30 -18.75 -0.13
C LYS A 151 14.00 -17.92 -1.38
N GLU A 152 12.75 -17.49 -1.56
CA GLU A 152 12.33 -16.66 -2.69
C GLU A 152 13.03 -15.29 -2.65
N ARG A 153 13.20 -14.73 -1.45
CA ARG A 153 13.95 -13.49 -1.27
C ARG A 153 15.40 -13.62 -1.65
N LEU A 154 16.07 -14.73 -1.28
CA LEU A 154 17.45 -14.99 -1.69
C LEU A 154 17.58 -15.17 -3.20
N GLU A 155 16.60 -15.79 -3.84
CA GLU A 155 16.56 -15.89 -5.30
C GLU A 155 16.33 -14.54 -5.97
N TRP A 156 15.42 -13.72 -5.42
CA TRP A 156 15.18 -12.36 -5.89
C TRP A 156 16.43 -11.47 -5.75
N ILE A 157 17.13 -11.51 -4.61
CA ILE A 157 18.40 -10.79 -4.42
C ILE A 157 19.45 -11.26 -5.42
N LYS A 158 19.54 -12.56 -5.69
CA LYS A 158 20.45 -13.11 -6.71
C LYS A 158 20.09 -12.69 -8.13
N GLN A 159 18.80 -12.56 -8.45
CA GLN A 159 18.32 -12.10 -9.75
C GLN A 159 18.49 -10.59 -9.95
N GLN A 160 18.43 -9.79 -8.89
CA GLN A 160 18.73 -8.35 -8.96
C GLN A 160 20.22 -8.04 -9.08
N ALA A 161 21.09 -8.99 -8.88
CA ALA A 161 22.51 -8.86 -9.18
C ALA A 161 22.77 -8.81 -10.70
N GLY A 162 22.09 -7.91 -11.38
CA GLY A 162 22.34 -7.48 -12.75
C GLY A 162 23.57 -6.56 -12.78
N ALA A 163 24.67 -7.11 -12.34
CA ALA A 163 25.88 -6.37 -12.15
C ALA A 163 26.52 -6.01 -13.48
N THR A 164 26.98 -4.79 -13.57
CA THR A 164 27.93 -4.40 -14.62
C THR A 164 29.27 -5.04 -14.26
N SER A 165 29.75 -5.93 -15.13
CA SER A 165 31.07 -6.57 -14.92
C SER A 165 32.16 -5.51 -14.86
N SER A 166 33.08 -5.67 -13.92
CA SER A 166 34.31 -4.85 -13.87
C SER A 166 35.33 -5.22 -14.96
N GLY A 167 35.07 -6.27 -15.73
CA GLY A 167 36.00 -6.85 -16.69
C GLY A 167 37.06 -7.77 -16.07
N TRP A 168 37.11 -7.84 -14.74
CA TRP A 168 38.10 -8.65 -14.02
C TRP A 168 37.40 -9.77 -13.24
N LYS A 169 37.56 -11.00 -13.72
CA LYS A 169 36.90 -12.19 -13.15
C LYS A 169 37.06 -12.32 -11.64
N GLY A 170 38.24 -12.02 -11.10
CA GLY A 170 38.51 -12.12 -9.66
C GLY A 170 37.80 -11.08 -8.82
N VAL A 171 37.52 -9.89 -9.38
CA VAL A 171 36.72 -8.82 -8.75
C VAL A 171 35.26 -9.17 -8.84
N ASP A 172 34.78 -9.52 -10.02
CA ASP A 172 33.38 -9.88 -10.26
C ASP A 172 32.93 -11.07 -9.41
N GLN A 173 33.80 -12.07 -9.23
CA GLN A 173 33.51 -13.22 -8.38
C GLN A 173 33.33 -12.81 -6.90
N LYS A 174 34.07 -11.82 -6.40
CA LYS A 174 33.94 -11.31 -5.03
C LYS A 174 32.74 -10.38 -4.87
N LEU A 175 32.33 -9.72 -5.95
CA LEU A 175 31.15 -8.84 -6.00
C LEU A 175 29.88 -9.57 -6.45
N TYR A 176 29.90 -10.91 -6.47
CA TYR A 176 28.74 -11.74 -6.88
C TYR A 176 28.19 -11.41 -8.27
N GLY A 177 29.07 -11.04 -9.20
CA GLY A 177 28.75 -10.79 -10.61
C GLY A 177 29.17 -9.42 -11.13
N GLY A 178 29.62 -8.52 -10.28
CA GLY A 178 30.08 -7.16 -10.64
C GLY A 178 29.44 -6.06 -9.79
N MET A 179 29.38 -4.84 -10.31
CA MET A 179 28.84 -3.66 -9.62
C MET A 179 27.36 -3.51 -9.89
N ASN A 180 26.55 -3.32 -8.85
CA ASN A 180 25.11 -3.17 -8.99
C ASN A 180 24.71 -1.71 -9.17
N ARG A 181 23.60 -1.50 -9.84
CA ARG A 181 23.00 -0.19 -10.04
C ARG A 181 22.49 0.36 -8.69
N GLY A 182 22.84 1.61 -8.37
CA GLY A 182 22.45 2.25 -7.12
C GLY A 182 23.40 2.02 -5.95
N GLU A 183 24.50 1.28 -6.13
CA GLU A 183 25.56 1.11 -5.14
C GLU A 183 26.67 2.14 -5.30
N ILE A 184 27.28 2.51 -4.17
CA ILE A 184 28.49 3.31 -4.15
C ILE A 184 29.69 2.39 -3.94
N ASN A 185 30.56 2.27 -4.94
CA ASN A 185 31.76 1.46 -4.87
C ASN A 185 32.97 2.35 -4.54
N ILE A 186 33.68 2.07 -3.44
CA ILE A 186 34.84 2.82 -2.96
C ILE A 186 36.10 2.01 -3.14
N PHE A 187 37.05 2.52 -3.93
CA PHE A 187 38.37 1.92 -4.12
C PHE A 187 39.41 2.68 -3.32
N ALA A 188 40.01 2.02 -2.34
CA ALA A 188 41.03 2.58 -1.46
C ALA A 188 42.38 1.87 -1.67
N ALA A 189 43.43 2.65 -1.81
CA ALA A 189 44.81 2.19 -1.84
C ALA A 189 45.77 3.34 -1.43
N PRO A 190 46.96 3.06 -0.94
CA PRO A 190 47.95 4.09 -0.62
C PRO A 190 48.37 4.87 -1.86
N SER A 191 49.04 5.99 -1.64
CA SER A 191 49.58 6.82 -2.75
C SER A 191 50.52 5.98 -3.61
N GLY A 192 50.40 6.06 -4.93
CA GLY A 192 51.12 5.23 -5.86
C GLY A 192 50.57 3.81 -6.07
N GLY A 193 49.50 3.42 -5.36
CA GLY A 193 48.93 2.07 -5.43
C GLY A 193 48.08 1.76 -6.68
N GLY A 194 48.13 2.59 -7.70
CA GLY A 194 47.49 2.31 -9.00
C GLY A 194 45.97 2.57 -9.05
N LYS A 195 45.35 3.29 -8.07
CA LYS A 195 43.90 3.58 -8.05
C LYS A 195 43.37 4.16 -9.36
N SER A 196 44.04 5.19 -9.86
CA SER A 196 43.63 5.85 -11.11
C SER A 196 43.76 4.93 -12.33
N LEU A 197 44.80 4.11 -12.36
CA LEU A 197 44.99 3.11 -13.41
C LEU A 197 43.90 2.04 -13.38
N PHE A 198 43.51 1.60 -12.17
CA PHE A 198 42.41 0.65 -11.98
C PHE A 198 41.08 1.24 -12.47
N LEU A 199 40.78 2.48 -12.07
CA LEU A 199 39.52 3.17 -12.47
C LEU A 199 39.43 3.49 -13.96
N GLN A 200 40.57 3.65 -14.64
CA GLN A 200 40.61 3.85 -16.10
C GLN A 200 40.35 2.57 -16.88
N ASN A 201 40.50 1.41 -16.27
CA ASN A 201 40.32 0.10 -16.90
C ASN A 201 39.05 -0.62 -16.42
N LEU A 202 38.21 0.06 -15.66
CA LEU A 202 36.88 -0.35 -15.30
C LEU A 202 35.89 0.07 -16.40
#